data_e0216292efb94ce7cb58406f40b1e9a5
#
_entry.id   e0216292efb94ce7cb58406f40b1e9a5
#
_cell.length_a   1.000
_cell.length_b   1.000
_cell.length_c   1.000
_cell.angle_alpha   90.00
_cell.angle_beta   90.00
_cell.angle_gamma   90.00
#
_symmetry.space_group_name_H-M   'P 1'
#
loop_
_entity.id
_entity.type
_entity.pdbx_description
1 polymer ?
#
loop_
_entity_poly.entity_id
_entity_poly.type
_entity_poly.pdbx_seq_one_letter_code
_entity_poly.pdbx_strand_id
1 'polypeptide(L)'
;MVLTRSEMEIMDVLWEAGVPLSRSDLLAHSEEKTWKDSSVHILLNGLLQKGAIQEAGLVKRSKTYGRVFSPTLTREEYFATTIFSHRHKPEIIGLFEALLRREDITQEDLIKIAEMVQNKQK
;
A
#
# COMPACT_ATOMS: atom_id res chain seq x y z
N MET A 1 2.18 11.21 4.54
CA MET A 1 0.90 10.53 4.26
C MET A 1 0.56 9.59 5.41
N VAL A 2 -0.59 9.78 6.02
CA VAL A 2 -1.08 8.89 7.08
C VAL A 2 -2.46 8.42 6.66
N LEU A 3 -2.65 7.10 6.58
CA LEU A 3 -3.91 6.49 6.19
C LEU A 3 -4.68 6.02 7.43
N THR A 4 -6.00 6.14 7.38
CA THR A 4 -6.86 5.61 8.42
C THR A 4 -6.93 4.09 8.30
N ARG A 5 -7.47 3.43 9.33
CA ARG A 5 -7.64 1.97 9.31
C ARG A 5 -8.49 1.52 8.12
N SER A 6 -9.60 2.20 7.86
CA SER A 6 -10.48 1.87 6.73
C SER A 6 -9.79 2.07 5.39
N GLU A 7 -9.00 3.14 5.25
CA GLU A 7 -8.21 3.39 4.06
C GLU A 7 -7.16 2.30 3.86
N MET A 8 -6.51 1.85 4.93
CA MET A 8 -5.54 0.75 4.87
C MET A 8 -6.17 -0.55 4.40
N GLU A 9 -7.40 -0.83 4.82
CA GLU A 9 -8.12 -2.03 4.35
C GLU A 9 -8.31 -2.00 2.84
N ILE A 10 -8.65 -0.84 2.26
CA ILE A 10 -8.77 -0.70 0.81
C ILE A 10 -7.42 -0.86 0.13
N MET A 11 -6.38 -0.23 0.69
CA MET A 11 -5.02 -0.37 0.14
C MET A 11 -4.54 -1.82 0.14
N ASP A 12 -4.84 -2.57 1.21
CA ASP A 12 -4.46 -3.98 1.29
C ASP A 12 -5.10 -4.80 0.16
N VAL A 13 -6.37 -4.54 -0.16
CA VAL A 13 -7.04 -5.21 -1.27
C VAL A 13 -6.38 -4.85 -2.60
N LEU A 14 -6.06 -3.57 -2.81
CA LEU A 14 -5.40 -3.12 -4.04
C LEU A 14 -4.01 -3.71 -4.20
N TRP A 15 -3.23 -3.75 -3.13
CA TRP A 15 -1.89 -4.33 -3.17
C TRP A 15 -1.92 -5.84 -3.44
N GLU A 16 -2.85 -6.55 -2.79
CA GLU A 16 -3.00 -8.00 -3.00
C GLU A 16 -3.44 -8.34 -4.41
N ALA A 17 -4.32 -7.53 -5.00
CA ALA A 17 -4.84 -7.78 -6.33
C ALA A 17 -3.77 -7.68 -7.42
N GLY A 18 -2.84 -6.74 -7.28
CA GLY A 18 -1.78 -6.53 -8.27
C GLY A 18 -2.26 -5.98 -9.61
N VAL A 19 -3.55 -5.64 -9.71
CA VAL A 19 -4.17 -5.05 -10.90
C VAL A 19 -5.12 -3.95 -10.46
N PRO A 20 -5.42 -2.96 -11.33
CA PRO A 20 -6.39 -1.92 -10.96
C PRO A 20 -7.77 -2.53 -10.69
N LEU A 21 -8.45 -1.99 -9.69
CA LEU A 21 -9.78 -2.46 -9.29
C LEU A 21 -10.79 -1.32 -9.35
N SER A 22 -12.03 -1.66 -9.72
CA SER A 22 -13.17 -0.74 -9.66
C SER A 22 -13.75 -0.74 -8.24
N ARG A 23 -14.67 0.21 -8.00
CA ARG A 23 -15.42 0.24 -6.74
C ARG A 23 -16.14 -1.10 -6.48
N SER A 24 -16.78 -1.64 -7.51
CA SER A 24 -17.48 -2.93 -7.39
C SER A 24 -16.54 -4.06 -7.04
N ASP A 25 -15.34 -4.07 -7.62
CA ASP A 25 -14.33 -5.08 -7.32
C ASP A 25 -13.88 -4.96 -5.86
N LEU A 26 -13.69 -3.74 -5.36
CA LEU A 26 -13.32 -3.52 -3.96
C LEU A 26 -14.39 -4.03 -3.01
N LEU A 27 -15.65 -3.79 -3.30
CA LEU A 27 -16.76 -4.29 -2.49
C LEU A 27 -16.81 -5.82 -2.49
N ALA A 28 -16.54 -6.44 -3.65
CA ALA A 28 -16.57 -7.90 -3.79
C ALA A 28 -15.40 -8.58 -3.06
N HIS A 29 -14.24 -7.91 -2.98
CA HIS A 29 -13.02 -8.50 -2.40
C HIS A 29 -12.76 -8.11 -0.94
N SER A 30 -13.59 -7.24 -0.35
CA SER A 30 -13.40 -6.76 1.01
C SER A 30 -14.32 -7.51 1.98
N GLU A 31 -13.92 -8.72 2.40
CA GLU A 31 -14.75 -9.58 3.23
C GLU A 31 -14.82 -9.15 4.69
N GLU A 32 -13.70 -8.81 5.29
CA GLU A 32 -13.61 -8.44 6.72
C GLU A 32 -13.37 -6.95 6.91
N LYS A 33 -14.17 -6.14 6.24
CA LYS A 33 -14.01 -4.70 6.32
C LYS A 33 -14.72 -4.08 7.52
N THR A 34 -14.17 -3.00 8.05
CA THR A 34 -14.75 -2.25 9.16
C THR A 34 -15.66 -1.11 8.70
N TRP A 35 -15.69 -0.82 7.39
CA TRP A 35 -16.48 0.27 6.82
C TRP A 35 -17.70 -0.27 6.09
N LYS A 36 -18.74 0.57 5.97
CA LYS A 36 -19.96 0.21 5.25
C LYS A 36 -19.77 0.38 3.75
N ASP A 37 -20.47 -0.43 2.96
CA ASP A 37 -20.41 -0.36 1.49
C ASP A 37 -20.68 1.05 0.97
N SER A 38 -21.61 1.77 1.60
CA SER A 38 -21.94 3.14 1.24
C SER A 38 -20.79 4.14 1.47
N SER A 39 -19.81 3.78 2.29
CA SER A 39 -18.67 4.64 2.60
C SER A 39 -17.52 4.54 1.61
N VAL A 40 -17.58 3.60 0.66
CA VAL A 40 -16.47 3.35 -0.27
C VAL A 40 -16.08 4.59 -1.07
N HIS A 41 -17.05 5.40 -1.49
CA HIS A 41 -16.78 6.64 -2.23
C HIS A 41 -15.97 7.63 -1.43
N ILE A 42 -16.32 7.82 -0.16
CA ILE A 42 -15.62 8.75 0.73
C ILE A 42 -14.19 8.28 0.93
N LEU A 43 -14.00 6.98 1.12
CA LEU A 43 -12.68 6.40 1.32
C LEU A 43 -11.81 6.52 0.07
N LEU A 44 -12.37 6.22 -1.11
CA LEU A 44 -11.65 6.36 -2.37
C LEU A 44 -11.28 7.83 -2.63
N ASN A 45 -12.19 8.77 -2.39
CA ASN A 45 -11.90 10.18 -2.54
C ASN A 45 -10.80 10.63 -1.58
N GLY A 46 -10.81 10.15 -0.35
CA GLY A 46 -9.76 10.43 0.62
C GLY A 46 -8.41 9.92 0.17
N LEU A 47 -8.36 8.71 -0.36
CA LEU A 47 -7.13 8.11 -0.87
C LEU A 47 -6.60 8.86 -2.10
N LEU A 48 -7.50 9.29 -3.00
CA LEU A 48 -7.12 10.11 -4.15
C LEU A 48 -6.53 11.45 -3.71
N GLN A 49 -7.15 12.11 -2.74
CA GLN A 49 -6.67 13.39 -2.21
C GLN A 49 -5.31 13.25 -1.53
N LYS A 50 -5.08 12.16 -0.82
CA LYS A 50 -3.80 11.87 -0.18
C LYS A 50 -2.73 11.44 -1.17
N GLY A 51 -3.10 11.16 -2.41
CA GLY A 51 -2.18 10.71 -3.43
C GLY A 51 -1.77 9.24 -3.28
N ALA A 52 -2.50 8.45 -2.50
CA ALA A 52 -2.19 7.03 -2.27
C ALA A 52 -2.66 6.14 -3.42
N ILE A 53 -3.69 6.56 -4.14
CA ILE A 53 -4.20 5.87 -5.31
C ILE A 53 -4.35 6.84 -6.47
N GLN A 54 -4.50 6.29 -7.67
CA GLN A 54 -4.74 7.04 -8.90
C GLN A 54 -5.77 6.31 -9.74
N GLU A 55 -6.46 7.06 -10.60
CA GLU A 55 -7.32 6.44 -11.60
C GLU A 55 -6.42 5.81 -12.67
N ALA A 56 -6.69 4.53 -12.97
CA ALA A 56 -5.86 3.74 -13.87
C ALA A 56 -6.63 3.29 -15.12
N GLY A 57 -7.80 3.87 -15.37
CA GLY A 57 -8.59 3.58 -16.56
C GLY A 57 -10.06 3.38 -16.26
N LEU A 58 -10.78 2.89 -17.25
CA LEU A 58 -12.19 2.61 -17.19
C LEU A 58 -12.45 1.14 -17.52
N VAL A 59 -13.43 0.56 -16.83
CA VAL A 59 -13.91 -0.79 -17.11
C VAL A 59 -15.39 -0.69 -17.49
N LYS A 60 -15.76 -1.36 -18.59
CA LYS A 60 -17.16 -1.38 -19.04
C LYS A 60 -17.99 -2.26 -18.10
N ARG A 61 -19.12 -1.69 -17.62
CA ARG A 61 -20.09 -2.37 -16.76
C ARG A 61 -21.46 -2.23 -17.39
N SER A 62 -21.95 -3.28 -18.07
CA SER A 62 -23.23 -3.24 -18.79
C SER A 62 -23.31 -2.03 -19.73
N LYS A 63 -24.12 -1.02 -19.40
CA LYS A 63 -24.31 0.19 -20.21
C LYS A 63 -23.42 1.36 -19.80
N THR A 64 -22.62 1.21 -18.74
CA THR A 64 -21.79 2.29 -18.20
C THR A 64 -20.33 1.85 -18.04
N TYR A 65 -19.45 2.84 -17.79
CA TYR A 65 -18.05 2.60 -17.49
C TYR A 65 -17.79 2.96 -16.03
N GLY A 66 -17.08 2.09 -15.34
CA GLY A 66 -16.62 2.36 -13.98
C GLY A 66 -15.13 2.68 -13.99
N ARG A 67 -14.73 3.60 -13.12
CA ARG A 67 -13.30 3.92 -12.93
C ARG A 67 -12.61 2.75 -12.21
N VAL A 68 -11.37 2.49 -12.59
CA VAL A 68 -10.51 1.55 -11.85
C VAL A 68 -9.38 2.34 -11.20
N PHE A 69 -8.90 1.84 -10.07
CA PHE A 69 -7.92 2.52 -9.24
C PHE A 69 -6.72 1.61 -9.00
N SER A 70 -5.55 2.20 -8.92
CA SER A 70 -4.33 1.48 -8.56
C SER A 70 -3.56 2.26 -7.50
N PRO A 71 -2.74 1.57 -6.67
CA PRO A 71 -1.88 2.27 -5.71
C PRO A 71 -0.81 3.07 -6.46
N THR A 72 -0.43 4.22 -5.90
CA THR A 72 0.67 5.04 -6.41
C THR A 72 2.02 4.62 -5.81
N LEU A 73 1.99 3.76 -4.80
CA LEU A 73 3.17 3.30 -4.09
C LEU A 73 2.94 1.84 -3.67
N THR A 74 4.04 1.13 -3.43
CA THR A 74 3.95 -0.25 -2.94
C THR A 74 3.65 -0.25 -1.44
N ARG A 75 3.28 -1.43 -0.92
CA ARG A 75 3.09 -1.62 0.52
C ARG A 75 4.38 -1.27 1.28
N GLU A 76 5.51 -1.72 0.78
CA GLU A 76 6.81 -1.48 1.38
C GLU A 76 7.17 0.00 1.39
N GLU A 77 6.90 0.70 0.29
CA GLU A 77 7.12 2.15 0.20
C GLU A 77 6.25 2.90 1.21
N TYR A 78 4.99 2.48 1.36
CA TYR A 78 4.10 3.09 2.34
C TYR A 78 4.65 2.94 3.77
N PHE A 79 5.04 1.72 4.15
CA PHE A 79 5.58 1.46 5.49
C PHE A 79 6.89 2.22 5.72
N ALA A 80 7.74 2.33 4.70
CA ALA A 80 8.97 3.13 4.81
C ALA A 80 8.67 4.60 5.12
N THR A 81 7.63 5.17 4.49
CA THR A 81 7.25 6.57 4.76
C THR A 81 6.67 6.74 6.17
N THR A 82 5.89 5.77 6.67
CA THR A 82 5.26 5.88 8.00
C THR A 82 6.26 5.82 9.13
N ILE A 83 7.37 5.12 8.96
CA ILE A 83 8.43 5.03 9.99
C ILE A 83 8.91 6.44 10.36
N PHE A 84 9.05 7.33 9.39
CA PHE A 84 9.57 8.66 9.59
C PHE A 84 8.50 9.73 9.80
N SER A 85 7.22 9.33 9.89
CA SER A 85 6.13 10.27 10.16
C SER A 85 5.86 10.46 11.66
N HIS A 86 6.49 9.66 12.51
CA HIS A 86 6.36 9.79 13.97
C HIS A 86 7.15 10.99 14.47
N ARG A 87 6.68 11.59 15.57
CA ARG A 87 7.35 12.72 16.21
C ARG A 87 8.79 12.35 16.62
N HIS A 88 8.97 11.17 17.16
CA HIS A 88 10.27 10.62 17.55
C HIS A 88 10.64 9.54 16.56
N LYS A 89 11.55 9.87 15.68
CA LYS A 89 11.96 8.97 14.59
C LYS A 89 13.00 7.97 15.08
N PRO A 90 12.97 6.72 14.60
CA PRO A 90 14.05 5.79 14.90
C PRO A 90 15.32 6.20 14.13
N GLU A 91 16.46 5.79 14.63
CA GLU A 91 17.69 5.91 13.87
C GLU A 91 17.73 4.82 12.81
N ILE A 92 18.18 5.18 11.61
CA ILE A 92 18.17 4.27 10.45
C ILE A 92 19.02 3.02 10.73
N ILE A 93 20.22 3.19 11.28
CA ILE A 93 21.12 2.05 11.55
C ILE A 93 20.50 1.11 12.59
N GLY A 94 19.95 1.66 13.67
CA GLY A 94 19.29 0.85 14.69
C GLY A 94 18.07 0.10 14.15
N LEU A 95 17.31 0.73 13.26
CA LEU A 95 16.17 0.11 12.61
C LEU A 95 16.62 -1.07 11.74
N PHE A 96 17.65 -0.87 10.91
CA PHE A 96 18.18 -1.95 10.06
C PHE A 96 18.73 -3.12 10.88
N GLU A 97 19.43 -2.84 11.99
CA GLU A 97 19.88 -3.90 12.89
C GLU A 97 18.72 -4.74 13.41
N ALA A 98 17.65 -4.07 13.85
CA ALA A 98 16.49 -4.76 14.37
C ALA A 98 15.81 -5.62 13.29
N LEU A 99 15.71 -5.10 12.07
CA LEU A 99 15.13 -5.83 10.93
C LEU A 99 15.98 -7.06 10.58
N LEU A 100 17.31 -6.93 10.57
CA LEU A 100 18.21 -8.03 10.23
C LEU A 100 18.24 -9.14 11.28
N ARG A 101 17.83 -8.85 12.52
CA ARG A 101 17.75 -9.85 13.59
C ARG A 101 16.46 -10.67 13.57
N ARG A 102 15.51 -10.32 12.72
CA ARG A 102 14.25 -11.05 12.64
C ARG A 102 14.48 -12.48 12.17
N GLU A 103 13.73 -13.42 12.75
CA GLU A 103 13.84 -14.84 12.40
C GLU A 103 13.35 -15.15 11.00
N ASP A 104 12.47 -14.30 10.45
CA ASP A 104 11.93 -14.49 9.11
C ASP A 104 12.83 -13.95 8.00
N ILE A 105 14.00 -13.39 8.33
CA ILE A 105 15.01 -13.00 7.34
C ILE A 105 15.81 -14.22 6.93
N THR A 106 15.78 -14.54 5.63
CA THR A 106 16.49 -15.70 5.08
C THR A 106 17.88 -15.31 4.59
N GLN A 107 18.72 -16.32 4.34
CA GLN A 107 20.04 -16.10 3.75
C GLN A 107 19.92 -15.43 2.37
N GLU A 108 18.92 -15.83 1.60
CA GLU A 108 18.65 -15.20 0.29
C GLU A 108 18.32 -13.72 0.44
N ASP A 109 17.50 -13.36 1.44
CA ASP A 109 17.17 -11.96 1.74
C ASP A 109 18.45 -11.16 2.05
N LEU A 110 19.36 -11.72 2.85
CA LEU A 110 20.61 -11.06 3.21
C LEU A 110 21.49 -10.79 1.99
N ILE A 111 21.55 -11.75 1.06
CA ILE A 111 22.30 -11.59 -0.18
C ILE A 111 21.73 -10.45 -1.01
N LYS A 112 20.40 -10.39 -1.16
CA LYS A 112 19.73 -9.33 -1.92
C LYS A 112 19.94 -7.97 -1.28
N ILE A 113 19.89 -7.89 0.04
CA ILE A 113 20.13 -6.64 0.77
C ILE A 113 21.59 -6.18 0.54
N ALA A 114 22.55 -7.09 0.61
CA ALA A 114 23.94 -6.78 0.37
C ALA A 114 24.15 -6.23 -1.05
N GLU A 115 23.49 -6.79 -2.04
CA GLU A 115 23.54 -6.31 -3.43
C GLU A 115 22.97 -4.89 -3.56
N MET A 116 21.85 -4.62 -2.87
CA MET A 116 21.26 -3.28 -2.86
C MET A 116 22.21 -2.25 -2.29
N VAL A 117 22.90 -2.58 -1.20
CA VAL A 117 23.89 -1.70 -0.57
C VAL A 117 25.04 -1.41 -1.53
N GLN A 118 25.56 -2.46 -2.19
CA GLN A 118 26.63 -2.33 -3.18
C GLN A 118 26.21 -1.39 -4.32
N ASN A 119 25.02 -1.57 -4.84
CA ASN A 119 24.52 -0.76 -5.95
C ASN A 119 24.32 0.71 -5.57
N LYS A 120 23.93 0.97 -4.33
CA LYS A 120 23.75 2.36 -3.85
C LYS A 120 25.08 3.09 -3.70
N GLN A 121 26.15 2.38 -3.43
CA GLN A 121 27.49 2.98 -3.24
C GLN A 121 28.15 3.38 -4.57
N LYS A 122 27.64 2.91 -5.69
CA LYS A 122 28.10 3.29 -7.02
C LYS A 122 27.41 4.59 -7.49
#